data_eb20f666762e999147c40db15f9f1e7b
#
_entry.id   eb20f666762e999147c40db15f9f1e7b
#
_cell.length_a   1.000
_cell.length_b   1.000
_cell.length_c   1.000
_cell.angle_alpha   90.00
_cell.angle_beta   90.00
_cell.angle_gamma   90.00
#
_symmetry.space_group_name_H-M   'P 1'
#
loop_
_entity.id
_entity.type
_entity.pdbx_description
1 polymer ?
#
loop_
_entity_poly.entity_id
_entity_poly.type
_entity_poly.pdbx_seq_one_letter_code
_entity_poly.pdbx_strand_id
1 'polypeptide(L)'
;MSKPKVLIAFYSRNSSTELLAKAVAQGAMAEGAEVRLRRAREFVAPEVMRQVPEWSERASEMNAKYEAPTEADAEWADAIVFGTPTRFGSIAAELKAYIDSLGGLWFQGKLNGKAGSVFGSTSSKHGGNEATLLSLYGPMAHLGLIIVPLGYADPAMFAAGTPYGATHVSNRDAVMPGAEDLAVATYQGRRVASVARSLRVARRWSRPPDAGG
;
A
#
# COMPACT_ATOMS: atom_id res chain seq x y z
N MET A 1 -9.20 -12.52 -20.75
CA MET A 1 -9.56 -11.41 -19.83
C MET A 1 -8.38 -10.47 -19.71
N SER A 2 -8.59 -9.15 -19.66
CA SER A 2 -7.49 -8.18 -19.44
C SER A 2 -6.89 -8.32 -18.05
N LYS A 3 -5.58 -8.07 -17.90
CA LYS A 3 -4.84 -8.16 -16.65
C LYS A 3 -5.44 -7.23 -15.58
N PRO A 4 -5.56 -7.63 -14.30
CA PRO A 4 -5.92 -6.71 -13.22
C PRO A 4 -4.80 -5.68 -13.04
N LYS A 5 -5.16 -4.45 -12.67
CA LYS A 5 -4.25 -3.33 -12.51
C LYS A 5 -4.09 -3.02 -11.02
N VAL A 6 -2.88 -3.11 -10.51
CA VAL A 6 -2.59 -2.91 -9.08
C VAL A 6 -1.66 -1.73 -8.90
N LEU A 7 -2.12 -0.71 -8.19
CA LEU A 7 -1.29 0.37 -7.69
C LEU A 7 -0.78 0.01 -6.30
N ILE A 8 0.51 0.13 -6.08
CA ILE A 8 1.14 0.05 -4.75
C ILE A 8 1.71 1.44 -4.45
N ALA A 9 0.99 2.22 -3.66
CA ALA A 9 1.39 3.53 -3.20
C ALA A 9 1.98 3.42 -1.79
N PHE A 10 3.26 3.75 -1.63
CA PHE A 10 3.94 3.57 -0.36
C PHE A 10 4.82 4.76 0.00
N TYR A 11 5.08 4.90 1.30
CA TYR A 11 6.18 5.71 1.81
C TYR A 11 7.19 4.82 2.51
N SER A 12 8.46 5.11 2.35
CA SER A 12 9.55 4.44 3.07
C SER A 12 10.67 5.43 3.31
N ARG A 13 11.20 5.45 4.55
CA ARG A 13 12.37 6.23 4.91
C ARG A 13 13.64 5.38 4.94
N ASN A 14 13.56 4.18 5.52
CA ASN A 14 14.69 3.31 5.82
C ASN A 14 14.59 1.94 5.12
N SER A 15 13.98 1.89 3.94
CA SER A 15 13.85 0.73 3.06
C SER A 15 12.98 -0.44 3.55
N SER A 16 12.64 -0.59 4.84
CA SER A 16 11.81 -1.72 5.30
C SER A 16 10.46 -1.78 4.59
N THR A 17 9.72 -0.67 4.54
CA THR A 17 8.44 -0.60 3.81
C THR A 17 8.63 -0.76 2.29
N GLU A 18 9.76 -0.31 1.73
CA GLU A 18 10.09 -0.52 0.32
C GLU A 18 10.24 -2.00 -0.03
N LEU A 19 10.92 -2.79 0.82
CA LEU A 19 11.08 -4.22 0.60
C LEU A 19 9.75 -4.97 0.64
N LEU A 20 8.87 -4.63 1.59
CA LEU A 20 7.50 -5.16 1.61
C LEU A 20 6.74 -4.77 0.34
N ALA A 21 6.83 -3.50 -0.11
CA ALA A 21 6.19 -3.04 -1.34
C ALA A 21 6.63 -3.83 -2.58
N LYS A 22 7.94 -4.13 -2.68
CA LYS A 22 8.47 -4.99 -3.75
C LYS A 22 7.92 -6.42 -3.70
N ALA A 23 7.83 -7.00 -2.51
CA ALA A 23 7.29 -8.35 -2.35
C ALA A 23 5.78 -8.41 -2.69
N VAL A 24 4.99 -7.39 -2.29
CA VAL A 24 3.60 -7.24 -2.71
C VAL A 24 3.51 -7.14 -4.24
N ALA A 25 4.38 -6.34 -4.88
CA ALA A 25 4.43 -6.20 -6.33
C ALA A 25 4.74 -7.53 -7.02
N GLN A 26 5.73 -8.27 -6.53
CA GLN A 26 6.10 -9.60 -7.05
C GLN A 26 4.91 -10.57 -6.96
N GLY A 27 4.22 -10.60 -5.83
CA GLY A 27 3.04 -11.45 -5.65
C GLY A 27 1.91 -11.08 -6.61
N ALA A 28 1.62 -9.79 -6.80
CA ALA A 28 0.60 -9.34 -7.74
C ALA A 28 0.97 -9.66 -9.20
N MET A 29 2.24 -9.48 -9.59
CA MET A 29 2.73 -9.84 -10.92
C MET A 29 2.67 -11.34 -11.18
N ALA A 30 2.97 -12.18 -10.18
CA ALA A 30 2.86 -13.64 -10.28
C ALA A 30 1.41 -14.09 -10.55
N GLU A 31 0.42 -13.33 -10.09
CA GLU A 31 -1.00 -13.52 -10.43
C GLU A 31 -1.40 -12.88 -11.77
N GLY A 32 -0.44 -12.41 -12.56
CA GLY A 32 -0.67 -11.82 -13.86
C GLY A 32 -1.19 -10.38 -13.84
N ALA A 33 -1.05 -9.65 -12.73
CA ALA A 33 -1.40 -8.24 -12.67
C ALA A 33 -0.38 -7.35 -13.40
N GLU A 34 -0.86 -6.23 -13.93
CA GLU A 34 -0.04 -5.08 -14.27
C GLU A 34 0.11 -4.22 -13.00
N VAL A 35 1.36 -3.88 -12.64
CA VAL A 35 1.66 -3.23 -11.36
C VAL A 35 2.32 -1.87 -11.58
N ARG A 36 1.83 -0.86 -10.88
CA ARG A 36 2.53 0.42 -10.68
C ARG A 36 2.99 0.53 -9.23
N LEU A 37 4.29 0.70 -9.04
CA LEU A 37 4.91 0.90 -7.75
C LEU A 37 5.29 2.38 -7.63
N ARG A 38 4.70 3.11 -6.64
CA ARG A 38 4.81 4.55 -6.49
C ARG A 38 5.20 4.91 -5.07
N ARG A 39 6.15 5.83 -4.92
CA ARG A 39 6.63 6.29 -3.61
C ARG A 39 6.22 7.73 -3.33
N ALA A 40 5.50 7.95 -2.22
CA ALA A 40 5.20 9.29 -1.72
C ALA A 40 6.50 10.03 -1.35
N ARG A 41 6.53 11.34 -1.62
CA ARG A 41 7.69 12.22 -1.37
C ARG A 41 7.67 12.77 0.04
N GLU A 42 8.85 13.10 0.55
CA GLU A 42 9.00 13.82 1.81
C GLU A 42 8.37 15.22 1.74
N PHE A 43 7.77 15.66 2.85
CA PHE A 43 7.30 17.03 3.05
C PHE A 43 8.27 17.89 3.84
N VAL A 44 9.17 17.25 4.59
CA VAL A 44 10.11 17.97 5.44
C VAL A 44 11.13 18.73 4.59
N ALA A 45 11.53 19.90 5.08
CA ALA A 45 12.58 20.67 4.43
C ALA A 45 13.91 19.87 4.37
N PRO A 46 14.72 20.04 3.31
CA PRO A 46 16.00 19.37 3.18
C PRO A 46 16.92 19.52 4.40
N GLU A 47 16.84 20.65 5.09
CA GLU A 47 17.59 20.96 6.31
C GLU A 47 17.27 19.96 7.44
N VAL A 48 15.99 19.57 7.57
CA VAL A 48 15.55 18.59 8.56
C VAL A 48 16.05 17.18 8.20
N MET A 49 15.99 16.82 6.93
CA MET A 49 16.50 15.53 6.47
C MET A 49 17.99 15.37 6.73
N ARG A 50 18.78 16.45 6.50
CA ARG A 50 20.24 16.43 6.76
C ARG A 50 20.64 16.26 8.24
N GLN A 51 19.72 16.48 9.17
CA GLN A 51 19.95 16.24 10.60
C GLN A 51 19.91 14.75 10.98
N VAL A 52 19.42 13.90 10.09
CA VAL A 52 19.32 12.46 10.31
C VAL A 52 20.23 11.74 9.32
N PRO A 53 21.17 10.93 9.81
CA PRO A 53 22.12 10.23 8.93
C PRO A 53 21.38 9.47 7.81
N GLU A 54 21.95 9.56 6.61
CA GLU A 54 21.52 8.85 5.41
C GLU A 54 20.08 9.14 4.90
N TRP A 55 19.28 10.00 5.57
CA TRP A 55 17.91 10.23 5.13
C TRP A 55 17.85 10.92 3.78
N SER A 56 18.62 12.00 3.60
CA SER A 56 18.63 12.74 2.32
C SER A 56 19.11 11.88 1.16
N GLU A 57 20.17 11.09 1.37
CA GLU A 57 20.74 10.19 0.37
C GLU A 57 19.73 9.11 -0.03
N ARG A 58 19.16 8.42 0.95
CA ARG A 58 18.14 7.38 0.71
C ARG A 58 16.87 7.94 0.06
N ALA A 59 16.44 9.13 0.44
CA ALA A 59 15.31 9.80 -0.20
C ALA A 59 15.63 10.11 -1.66
N SER A 60 16.83 10.61 -1.95
CA SER A 60 17.29 10.90 -3.31
C SER A 60 17.33 9.62 -4.18
N GLU A 61 17.93 8.55 -3.67
CA GLU A 61 18.01 7.25 -4.36
C GLU A 61 16.61 6.69 -4.67
N MET A 62 15.72 6.68 -3.67
CA MET A 62 14.35 6.20 -3.87
C MET A 62 13.54 7.10 -4.80
N ASN A 63 13.78 8.43 -4.78
CA ASN A 63 13.13 9.37 -5.68
C ASN A 63 13.58 9.21 -7.14
N ALA A 64 14.83 8.83 -7.38
CA ALA A 64 15.32 8.48 -8.70
C ALA A 64 14.74 7.16 -9.22
N LYS A 65 14.42 6.23 -8.31
CA LYS A 65 13.94 4.88 -8.62
C LYS A 65 12.43 4.78 -8.80
N TYR A 66 11.66 5.57 -8.06
CA TYR A 66 10.20 5.52 -8.05
C TYR A 66 9.60 6.87 -8.41
N GLU A 67 8.59 6.86 -9.27
CA GLU A 67 7.73 8.02 -9.46
C GLU A 67 6.84 8.24 -8.23
N ALA A 68 6.40 9.49 -8.01
CA ALA A 68 5.39 9.80 -7.01
C ALA A 68 4.02 9.26 -7.44
N PRO A 69 3.17 8.81 -6.50
CA PRO A 69 1.81 8.43 -6.82
C PRO A 69 0.99 9.64 -7.25
N THR A 70 0.13 9.44 -8.24
CA THR A 70 -0.77 10.46 -8.79
C THR A 70 -2.23 10.03 -8.72
N GLU A 71 -3.16 10.97 -8.87
CA GLU A 71 -4.58 10.67 -9.01
C GLU A 71 -4.84 9.77 -10.24
N ALA A 72 -4.13 10.00 -11.34
CA ALA A 72 -4.22 9.16 -12.54
C ALA A 72 -3.81 7.70 -12.30
N ASP A 73 -2.84 7.46 -11.40
CA ASP A 73 -2.49 6.09 -10.99
C ASP A 73 -3.63 5.42 -10.21
N ALA A 74 -4.29 6.16 -9.31
CA ALA A 74 -5.43 5.65 -8.53
C ALA A 74 -6.66 5.39 -9.45
N GLU A 75 -6.92 6.28 -10.40
CA GLU A 75 -7.99 6.09 -11.39
C GLU A 75 -7.73 4.87 -12.29
N TRP A 76 -6.50 4.69 -12.74
CA TRP A 76 -6.07 3.56 -13.57
C TRP A 76 -6.24 2.20 -12.87
N ALA A 77 -6.02 2.14 -11.57
CA ALA A 77 -5.96 0.89 -10.80
C ALA A 77 -7.34 0.21 -10.65
N ASP A 78 -7.33 -1.11 -10.58
CA ASP A 78 -8.44 -1.94 -10.10
C ASP A 78 -8.31 -2.25 -8.61
N ALA A 79 -7.09 -2.19 -8.10
CA ALA A 79 -6.78 -2.32 -6.67
C ALA A 79 -5.71 -1.30 -6.27
N ILE A 80 -5.80 -0.79 -5.04
CA ILE A 80 -4.81 0.10 -4.44
C ILE A 80 -4.30 -0.53 -3.14
N VAL A 81 -2.98 -0.71 -3.04
CA VAL A 81 -2.34 -1.18 -1.82
C VAL A 81 -1.51 -0.03 -1.22
N PHE A 82 -1.84 0.35 0.00
CA PHE A 82 -1.15 1.41 0.71
C PHE A 82 -0.09 0.86 1.65
N GLY A 83 1.14 1.37 1.54
CA GLY A 83 2.28 0.95 2.36
C GLY A 83 2.87 2.09 3.19
N THR A 84 3.01 1.91 4.51
CA THR A 84 3.48 2.98 5.40
C THR A 84 4.34 2.46 6.54
N PRO A 85 5.41 3.17 6.94
CA PRO A 85 5.94 2.98 8.27
C PRO A 85 4.95 3.58 9.29
N THR A 86 4.94 3.03 10.50
CA THR A 86 4.16 3.66 11.58
C THR A 86 4.74 5.02 11.97
N ARG A 87 3.86 5.94 12.28
CA ARG A 87 4.15 7.23 12.92
C ARG A 87 3.20 7.39 14.09
N PHE A 88 3.71 7.11 15.31
CA PHE A 88 2.90 7.21 16.53
C PHE A 88 1.59 6.41 16.48
N GLY A 89 1.65 5.18 15.94
CA GLY A 89 0.47 4.30 15.81
C GLY A 89 -0.47 4.66 14.64
N SER A 90 -0.04 5.54 13.73
CA SER A 90 -0.82 5.97 12.57
C SER A 90 0.05 5.98 11.30
N ILE A 91 -0.56 6.35 10.18
CA ILE A 91 0.11 6.45 8.86
C ILE A 91 1.09 7.61 8.80
N ALA A 92 2.12 7.49 7.99
CA ALA A 92 3.03 8.58 7.69
C ALA A 92 2.32 9.70 6.94
N ALA A 93 2.65 10.96 7.28
CA ALA A 93 2.03 12.15 6.69
C ALA A 93 2.19 12.19 5.16
N GLU A 94 3.30 11.71 4.65
CA GLU A 94 3.62 11.64 3.23
C GLU A 94 2.60 10.78 2.46
N LEU A 95 2.24 9.62 3.00
CA LEU A 95 1.23 8.76 2.38
C LEU A 95 -0.17 9.34 2.59
N LYS A 96 -0.44 9.92 3.76
CA LYS A 96 -1.75 10.53 4.06
C LYS A 96 -2.06 11.67 3.10
N ALA A 97 -1.09 12.50 2.75
CA ALA A 97 -1.31 13.58 1.80
C ALA A 97 -1.65 13.07 0.40
N TYR A 98 -1.04 11.97 -0.03
CA TYR A 98 -1.49 11.33 -1.27
C TYR A 98 -2.95 10.86 -1.18
N ILE A 99 -3.32 10.22 -0.06
CA ILE A 99 -4.71 9.78 0.15
C ILE A 99 -5.67 10.99 0.12
N ASP A 100 -5.27 12.11 0.75
CA ASP A 100 -6.09 13.34 0.78
C ASP A 100 -6.23 13.97 -0.61
N SER A 101 -5.23 13.85 -1.48
CA SER A 101 -5.32 14.33 -2.86
C SER A 101 -6.36 13.59 -3.71
N LEU A 102 -6.80 12.40 -3.29
CA LEU A 102 -7.78 11.60 -4.02
C LEU A 102 -9.24 12.13 -3.89
N GLY A 103 -9.45 13.24 -3.19
CA GLY A 103 -10.77 13.82 -2.94
C GLY A 103 -11.59 14.07 -4.22
N GLY A 104 -10.95 14.51 -5.30
CA GLY A 104 -11.61 14.73 -6.61
C GLY A 104 -12.14 13.42 -7.22
N LEU A 105 -11.37 12.35 -7.14
CA LEU A 105 -11.80 11.02 -7.62
C LEU A 105 -12.88 10.40 -6.73
N TRP A 106 -12.78 10.62 -5.40
CA TRP A 106 -13.81 10.22 -4.46
C TRP A 106 -15.15 10.87 -4.76
N PHE A 107 -15.18 12.20 -4.94
CA PHE A 107 -16.39 12.95 -5.26
C PHE A 107 -17.06 12.44 -6.56
N GLN A 108 -16.26 12.03 -7.54
CA GLN A 108 -16.74 11.46 -8.80
C GLN A 108 -17.08 9.97 -8.72
N GLY A 109 -16.98 9.33 -7.55
CA GLY A 109 -17.23 7.90 -7.38
C GLY A 109 -16.24 6.96 -8.09
N LYS A 110 -15.13 7.48 -8.62
CA LYS A 110 -14.18 6.73 -9.46
C LYS A 110 -13.37 5.67 -8.71
N LEU A 111 -13.34 5.75 -7.38
CA LEU A 111 -12.65 4.80 -6.51
C LEU A 111 -13.57 3.71 -5.98
N ASN A 112 -14.88 3.93 -6.03
CA ASN A 112 -15.87 3.03 -5.46
C ASN A 112 -15.78 1.60 -6.04
N GLY A 113 -15.79 0.61 -5.15
CA GLY A 113 -15.73 -0.80 -5.50
C GLY A 113 -14.38 -1.32 -5.99
N LYS A 114 -13.30 -0.51 -5.96
CA LYS A 114 -11.95 -1.02 -6.19
C LYS A 114 -11.48 -1.81 -4.96
N ALA A 115 -10.60 -2.80 -5.15
CA ALA A 115 -9.99 -3.50 -4.03
C ALA A 115 -9.00 -2.58 -3.29
N GLY A 116 -8.91 -2.69 -1.97
CA GLY A 116 -7.96 -1.95 -1.16
C GLY A 116 -7.28 -2.85 -0.13
N SER A 117 -5.97 -2.69 0.07
CA SER A 117 -5.22 -3.41 1.11
C SER A 117 -4.13 -2.52 1.69
N VAL A 118 -3.50 -2.95 2.78
CA VAL A 118 -2.53 -2.16 3.53
C VAL A 118 -1.37 -3.02 3.99
N PHE A 119 -0.16 -2.44 4.09
CA PHE A 119 1.00 -3.08 4.73
C PHE A 119 1.85 -2.03 5.45
N GLY A 120 2.66 -2.45 6.41
CA GLY A 120 3.42 -1.49 7.17
C GLY A 120 4.65 -2.01 7.88
N SER A 121 5.39 -1.11 8.51
CA SER A 121 6.56 -1.44 9.31
C SER A 121 6.66 -0.55 10.55
N THR A 122 7.32 -1.05 11.60
CA THR A 122 7.61 -0.31 12.82
C THR A 122 9.02 -0.60 13.29
N SER A 123 9.56 0.26 14.17
CA SER A 123 10.89 0.08 14.78
C SER A 123 10.85 -0.66 16.13
N SER A 124 9.68 -1.09 16.61
CA SER A 124 9.59 -1.82 17.88
C SER A 124 8.41 -2.79 17.87
N LYS A 125 8.51 -3.87 18.66
CA LYS A 125 7.49 -4.94 18.75
C LYS A 125 6.09 -4.39 19.08
N HIS A 126 6.01 -3.41 19.95
CA HIS A 126 4.75 -2.77 20.35
C HIS A 126 4.62 -1.35 19.76
N GLY A 127 5.23 -1.10 18.60
CA GLY A 127 5.24 0.20 17.93
C GLY A 127 3.95 0.56 17.17
N GLY A 128 2.95 -0.31 17.21
CA GLY A 128 1.62 -0.04 16.64
C GLY A 128 1.46 -0.47 15.19
N ASN A 129 2.05 -1.60 14.77
CA ASN A 129 1.84 -2.14 13.41
C ASN A 129 0.35 -2.30 13.12
N GLU A 130 -0.37 -3.05 13.95
CA GLU A 130 -1.79 -3.33 13.76
C GLU A 130 -2.64 -2.05 13.82
N ALA A 131 -2.38 -1.17 14.80
CA ALA A 131 -3.08 0.10 14.94
C ALA A 131 -2.89 0.97 13.68
N THR A 132 -1.67 1.01 13.13
CA THR A 132 -1.36 1.75 11.90
C THR A 132 -2.12 1.18 10.69
N LEU A 133 -2.15 -0.13 10.52
CA LEU A 133 -2.91 -0.76 9.42
C LEU A 133 -4.41 -0.49 9.56
N LEU A 134 -4.96 -0.64 10.76
CA LEU A 134 -6.37 -0.37 11.04
C LEU A 134 -6.73 1.10 10.85
N SER A 135 -5.81 2.04 11.14
CA SER A 135 -6.03 3.46 10.89
C SER A 135 -6.23 3.80 9.40
N LEU A 136 -5.72 2.97 8.50
CA LEU A 136 -5.93 3.10 7.05
C LEU A 136 -7.29 2.56 6.58
N TYR A 137 -7.90 1.65 7.31
CA TYR A 137 -9.21 1.09 6.93
C TYR A 137 -10.31 2.16 6.92
N GLY A 138 -10.25 3.14 7.83
CA GLY A 138 -11.17 4.28 7.83
C GLY A 138 -11.14 5.06 6.51
N PRO A 139 -10.00 5.66 6.12
CA PRO A 139 -9.87 6.33 4.84
C PRO A 139 -10.26 5.46 3.63
N MET A 140 -9.89 4.18 3.63
CA MET A 140 -10.24 3.27 2.54
C MET A 140 -11.76 3.07 2.43
N ALA A 141 -12.46 2.94 3.55
CA ALA A 141 -13.91 2.84 3.58
C ALA A 141 -14.57 4.13 3.04
N HIS A 142 -14.08 5.31 3.44
CA HIS A 142 -14.55 6.59 2.92
C HIS A 142 -14.30 6.76 1.42
N LEU A 143 -13.20 6.24 0.89
CA LEU A 143 -12.92 6.22 -0.54
C LEU A 143 -13.79 5.20 -1.32
N GLY A 144 -14.60 4.39 -0.62
CA GLY A 144 -15.43 3.36 -1.23
C GLY A 144 -14.67 2.10 -1.65
N LEU A 145 -13.46 1.88 -1.13
CA LEU A 145 -12.66 0.68 -1.44
C LEU A 145 -13.22 -0.54 -0.71
N ILE A 146 -13.19 -1.68 -1.37
CA ILE A 146 -13.47 -2.98 -0.76
C ILE A 146 -12.20 -3.47 -0.08
N ILE A 147 -12.19 -3.49 1.24
CA ILE A 147 -11.03 -3.85 2.04
C ILE A 147 -10.72 -5.35 1.88
N VAL A 148 -9.50 -5.66 1.49
CA VAL A 148 -8.99 -7.02 1.30
C VAL A 148 -7.98 -7.34 2.41
N PRO A 149 -8.42 -7.92 3.53
CA PRO A 149 -7.52 -8.38 4.59
C PRO A 149 -6.83 -9.68 4.18
N LEU A 150 -5.78 -10.09 4.89
CA LEU A 150 -5.03 -11.31 4.59
C LEU A 150 -5.75 -12.57 5.09
N GLY A 151 -6.35 -12.51 6.28
CA GLY A 151 -6.85 -13.70 6.96
C GLY A 151 -5.71 -14.68 7.30
N TYR A 152 -6.02 -15.95 7.42
CA TYR A 152 -5.07 -17.00 7.82
C TYR A 152 -5.09 -18.21 6.89
N ALA A 153 -5.38 -18.01 5.60
CA ALA A 153 -5.48 -19.10 4.63
C ALA A 153 -4.14 -19.59 4.08
N ASP A 154 -3.07 -18.78 4.20
CA ASP A 154 -1.71 -19.16 3.77
C ASP A 154 -0.85 -19.50 5.00
N PRO A 155 -0.03 -20.60 4.97
CA PRO A 155 0.84 -20.97 6.09
C PRO A 155 1.80 -19.86 6.55
N ALA A 156 2.25 -18.98 5.65
CA ALA A 156 3.12 -17.84 5.98
C ALA A 156 2.50 -16.92 7.04
N MET A 157 1.16 -16.86 7.12
CA MET A 157 0.45 -16.03 8.08
C MET A 157 0.67 -16.43 9.54
N PHE A 158 0.98 -17.71 9.78
CA PHE A 158 1.26 -18.20 11.13
C PHE A 158 2.72 -17.95 11.58
N ALA A 159 3.61 -17.64 10.63
CA ALA A 159 5.01 -17.34 10.93
C ALA A 159 5.23 -15.86 11.26
N ALA A 160 4.72 -14.96 10.41
CA ALA A 160 5.01 -13.50 10.53
C ALA A 160 3.80 -12.59 10.23
N GLY A 161 2.62 -13.14 9.93
CA GLY A 161 1.50 -12.37 9.42
C GLY A 161 0.59 -11.77 10.49
N THR A 162 0.08 -10.56 10.24
CA THR A 162 -1.14 -10.07 10.88
C THR A 162 -2.31 -10.17 9.88
N PRO A 163 -3.56 -10.41 10.34
CA PRO A 163 -4.67 -10.59 9.42
C PRO A 163 -5.03 -9.29 8.65
N TYR A 164 -4.53 -8.16 9.11
CA TYR A 164 -4.84 -6.84 8.53
C TYR A 164 -3.99 -6.48 7.32
N GLY A 165 -2.76 -7.01 7.24
CA GLY A 165 -1.80 -6.74 6.16
C GLY A 165 -0.40 -7.23 6.53
N ALA A 166 0.52 -7.29 5.58
CA ALA A 166 1.90 -7.63 5.84
C ALA A 166 2.58 -6.58 6.72
N THR A 167 3.36 -7.04 7.70
CA THR A 167 4.06 -6.16 8.63
C THR A 167 5.52 -6.57 8.81
N HIS A 168 6.33 -5.64 9.31
CA HIS A 168 7.71 -5.89 9.71
C HIS A 168 8.07 -5.07 10.95
N VAL A 169 8.92 -5.64 11.81
CA VAL A 169 9.49 -4.96 12.99
C VAL A 169 11.01 -4.90 12.84
N SER A 170 11.55 -3.71 12.52
CA SER A 170 12.99 -3.55 12.28
C SER A 170 13.85 -3.53 13.55
N ASN A 171 13.26 -3.39 14.73
CA ASN A 171 13.94 -3.21 16.00
C ASN A 171 14.93 -2.02 15.99
N ARG A 172 15.72 -1.84 17.06
CA ARG A 172 16.75 -0.81 17.15
C ARG A 172 17.93 -1.04 16.21
N ASP A 173 18.16 -2.31 15.85
CA ASP A 173 19.28 -2.74 14.99
C ASP A 173 18.95 -2.54 13.50
N ALA A 174 17.83 -1.91 13.18
CA ALA A 174 17.37 -1.65 11.82
C ALA A 174 17.36 -2.91 10.93
N VAL A 175 16.97 -4.06 11.50
CA VAL A 175 16.86 -5.33 10.78
C VAL A 175 15.88 -5.17 9.62
N MET A 176 16.26 -5.68 8.45
CA MET A 176 15.42 -5.66 7.26
C MET A 176 14.42 -6.82 7.26
N PRO A 177 13.29 -6.69 6.52
CA PRO A 177 12.31 -7.79 6.38
C PRO A 177 12.97 -9.10 5.98
N GLY A 178 12.71 -10.13 6.78
CA GLY A 178 13.20 -11.48 6.54
C GLY A 178 12.33 -12.27 5.55
N ALA A 179 12.72 -13.51 5.30
CA ALA A 179 12.01 -14.38 4.36
C ALA A 179 10.52 -14.57 4.72
N GLU A 180 10.21 -14.67 6.01
CA GLU A 180 8.83 -14.82 6.50
C GLU A 180 7.98 -13.58 6.25
N ASP A 181 8.50 -12.38 6.58
CA ASP A 181 7.81 -11.12 6.31
C ASP A 181 7.54 -10.94 4.80
N LEU A 182 8.55 -11.24 3.97
CA LEU A 182 8.44 -11.13 2.51
C LEU A 182 7.49 -12.17 1.91
N ALA A 183 7.40 -13.37 2.51
CA ALA A 183 6.42 -14.39 2.09
C ALA A 183 4.99 -13.91 2.33
N VAL A 184 4.71 -13.31 3.50
CA VAL A 184 3.40 -12.70 3.80
C VAL A 184 3.07 -11.57 2.83
N ALA A 185 4.04 -10.68 2.55
CA ALA A 185 3.84 -9.58 1.61
C ALA A 185 3.60 -10.09 0.17
N THR A 186 4.29 -11.15 -0.24
CA THR A 186 4.06 -11.81 -1.54
C THR A 186 2.67 -12.44 -1.61
N TYR A 187 2.24 -13.12 -0.55
CA TYR A 187 0.88 -13.66 -0.45
C TYR A 187 -0.16 -12.53 -0.56
N GLN A 188 0.06 -11.41 0.12
CA GLN A 188 -0.81 -10.23 0.02
C GLN A 188 -0.98 -9.77 -1.42
N GLY A 189 0.12 -9.64 -2.16
CA GLY A 189 0.07 -9.23 -3.57
C GLY A 189 -0.75 -10.18 -4.43
N ARG A 190 -0.56 -11.50 -4.28
CA ARG A 190 -1.35 -12.53 -4.98
C ARG A 190 -2.84 -12.39 -4.66
N ARG A 191 -3.18 -12.32 -3.37
CA ARG A 191 -4.56 -12.21 -2.90
C ARG A 191 -5.25 -10.96 -3.45
N VAL A 192 -4.61 -9.80 -3.36
CA VAL A 192 -5.18 -8.54 -3.86
C VAL A 192 -5.42 -8.59 -5.36
N ALA A 193 -4.47 -9.10 -6.15
CA ALA A 193 -4.62 -9.22 -7.60
C ALA A 193 -5.76 -10.17 -7.99
N SER A 194 -5.90 -11.30 -7.28
CA SER A 194 -7.00 -12.25 -7.49
C SER A 194 -8.36 -11.64 -7.17
N VAL A 195 -8.50 -10.93 -6.03
CA VAL A 195 -9.75 -10.24 -5.67
C VAL A 195 -10.07 -9.12 -6.67
N ALA A 196 -9.07 -8.31 -7.06
CA ALA A 196 -9.25 -7.25 -8.05
C ALA A 196 -9.79 -7.80 -9.38
N ARG A 197 -9.28 -8.95 -9.82
CA ARG A 197 -9.77 -9.64 -11.03
C ARG A 197 -11.27 -9.97 -10.92
N SER A 198 -11.70 -10.50 -9.79
CA SER A 198 -13.10 -10.87 -9.53
C SER A 198 -14.02 -9.65 -9.46
N LEU A 199 -13.60 -8.60 -8.76
CA LEU A 199 -14.37 -7.36 -8.61
C LEU A 199 -14.52 -6.60 -9.93
N ARG A 200 -13.58 -6.70 -10.85
CA ARG A 200 -13.72 -6.10 -12.19
C ARG A 200 -14.92 -6.66 -12.96
N VAL A 201 -15.16 -7.93 -12.81
CA VAL A 201 -16.34 -8.57 -13.43
C VAL A 201 -17.61 -8.02 -12.80
N ALA A 202 -17.67 -7.98 -11.47
CA ALA A 202 -18.82 -7.45 -10.73
C ALA A 202 -19.11 -5.97 -11.03
N ARG A 203 -18.07 -5.11 -11.08
CA ARG A 203 -18.22 -3.67 -11.36
C ARG A 203 -18.80 -3.37 -12.75
N ARG A 204 -18.63 -4.24 -13.73
CA ARG A 204 -19.27 -4.07 -15.05
C ARG A 204 -20.80 -4.14 -14.98
N TRP A 205 -21.36 -4.83 -13.99
CA TRP A 205 -22.79 -5.00 -13.80
C TRP A 205 -23.41 -3.87 -12.95
N SER A 206 -22.62 -3.18 -12.16
CA SER A 206 -23.08 -2.15 -11.21
C SER A 206 -22.90 -0.71 -11.71
N ARG A 207 -22.47 -0.48 -12.97
CA ARG A 207 -22.56 0.86 -13.57
C ARG A 207 -24.05 1.16 -13.78
N PRO A 208 -24.59 2.25 -13.18
CA PRO A 208 -25.88 2.75 -13.59
C PRO A 208 -25.83 3.02 -15.10
N PRO A 209 -26.90 2.75 -15.85
CA PRO A 209 -27.00 3.21 -17.22
C PRO A 209 -26.71 4.72 -17.21
N ASP A 210 -25.86 5.17 -18.12
CA ASP A 210 -25.43 6.55 -18.22
C ASP A 210 -26.58 7.48 -17.87
N ALA A 211 -26.44 8.21 -16.77
CA ALA A 211 -27.27 9.37 -16.51
C ALA A 211 -26.84 10.40 -17.57
N GLY A 212 -27.42 10.25 -18.74
CA GLY A 212 -27.32 11.22 -19.81
C GLY A 212 -28.02 12.48 -19.37
N GLY A 213 -27.32 13.58 -19.43
CA GLY A 213 -27.81 14.91 -19.18
C GLY A 213 -26.64 15.84 -19.02
#